data_d4ee77058322f537d66f80cb2dade2b7
#
_entry.id   d4ee77058322f537d66f80cb2dade2b7
#
_cell.length_a   1.000
_cell.length_b   1.000
_cell.length_c   1.000
_cell.angle_alpha   90.00
_cell.angle_beta   90.00
_cell.angle_gamma   90.00
#
_symmetry.space_group_name_H-M   'P 1'
#
loop_
_entity.id
_entity.type
_entity.pdbx_description
1 polymer ?
#
loop_
_entity_poly.entity_id
_entity_poly.type
_entity_poly.pdbx_seq_one_letter_code
_entity_poly.pdbx_strand_id
1 'polypeptide(L)'
;MMIDNKVINHIKRYGPVSYEEFMQLCLYEFKDSYYRKQDPVGFHGDFYTSPFLHPIFGSLIAIKLFSMWDSLERPGVFDVVELGAGNGKLSRDILDYSKHISKDFYDAIRYFCVDVREFSFNNSYEHMSKIEVINIDRLFGFSIQGCILSNEFFDALPVSRICREENELFEVKVAWSITGLSLIHI
;
A
#
# COMPACT_ATOMS: atom_id res chain seq x y z
N MET A 1 7.74 14.13 13.39
CA MET A 1 8.42 13.75 12.12
C MET A 1 9.18 14.99 11.63
N MET A 2 10.50 14.97 11.58
CA MET A 2 11.27 16.08 10.98
C MET A 2 11.20 15.90 9.45
N ILE A 3 10.66 16.91 8.77
CA ILE A 3 10.66 16.95 7.30
C ILE A 3 12.12 17.04 6.85
N ASP A 4 12.48 16.18 5.87
CA ASP A 4 13.84 16.12 5.34
C ASP A 4 14.25 17.49 4.78
N ASN A 5 15.46 17.93 5.11
CA ASN A 5 16.06 19.15 4.57
C ASN A 5 16.06 19.19 3.02
N LYS A 6 16.04 18.03 2.35
CA LYS A 6 15.96 17.92 0.90
C LYS A 6 14.64 18.47 0.35
N VAL A 7 13.50 18.14 0.99
CA VAL A 7 12.18 18.65 0.63
C VAL A 7 12.12 20.16 0.83
N ILE A 8 12.60 20.63 1.99
CA ILE A 8 12.66 22.06 2.30
C ILE A 8 13.52 22.82 1.27
N ASN A 9 14.69 22.27 0.92
CA ASN A 9 15.58 22.88 -0.06
C ASN A 9 14.98 22.87 -1.46
N HIS A 10 14.23 21.84 -1.83
CA HIS A 10 13.50 21.79 -3.08
C HIS A 10 12.48 22.93 -3.17
N ILE A 11 11.63 23.07 -2.15
CA ILE A 11 10.61 24.13 -2.11
C ILE A 11 11.24 25.54 -2.10
N LYS A 12 12.34 25.72 -1.37
CA LYS A 12 13.06 27.00 -1.36
C LYS A 12 13.66 27.37 -2.72
N ARG A 13 14.11 26.36 -3.46
CA ARG A 13 14.76 26.56 -4.76
C ARG A 13 13.78 26.78 -5.91
N TYR A 14 12.68 26.02 -5.92
CA TYR A 14 11.76 25.97 -7.05
C TYR A 14 10.44 26.72 -6.81
N GLY A 15 10.17 27.13 -5.56
CA GLY A 15 8.95 27.80 -5.16
C GLY A 15 7.90 26.83 -4.63
N PRO A 16 6.65 27.29 -4.48
CA PRO A 16 5.54 26.47 -4.00
C PRO A 16 5.28 25.27 -4.91
N VAL A 17 5.13 24.11 -4.31
CA VAL A 17 4.83 22.83 -4.99
C VAL A 17 3.38 22.43 -4.77
N SER A 18 2.79 21.64 -5.67
CA SER A 18 1.48 21.04 -5.44
C SER A 18 1.49 20.13 -4.21
N TYR A 19 0.32 19.88 -3.62
CA TYR A 19 0.24 18.96 -2.48
C TYR A 19 0.64 17.54 -2.88
N GLU A 20 0.31 17.13 -4.11
CA GLU A 20 0.75 15.88 -4.73
C GLU A 20 2.28 15.77 -4.80
N GLU A 21 2.95 16.79 -5.37
CA GLU A 21 4.40 16.83 -5.46
C GLU A 21 5.06 16.82 -4.06
N PHE A 22 4.48 17.54 -3.10
CA PHE A 22 4.96 17.52 -1.72
C PHE A 22 4.89 16.13 -1.11
N MET A 23 3.76 15.42 -1.28
CA MET A 23 3.63 14.02 -0.84
C MET A 23 4.64 13.11 -1.53
N GLN A 24 4.82 13.26 -2.85
CA GLN A 24 5.80 12.50 -3.63
C GLN A 24 7.22 12.67 -3.09
N LEU A 25 7.63 13.91 -2.84
CA LEU A 25 8.95 14.26 -2.28
C LEU A 25 9.16 13.65 -0.88
N CYS A 26 8.15 13.74 -0.01
CA CYS A 26 8.24 13.24 1.37
C CYS A 26 8.25 11.71 1.44
N LEU A 27 7.42 11.07 0.64
CA LEU A 27 7.08 9.66 0.80
C LEU A 27 7.90 8.73 -0.10
N TYR A 28 8.31 9.19 -1.31
CA TYR A 28 8.81 8.29 -2.35
C TYR A 28 10.09 8.72 -3.07
N GLU A 29 10.35 10.02 -3.26
CA GLU A 29 11.36 10.52 -4.19
C GLU A 29 12.80 10.16 -3.79
N PHE A 30 13.16 10.32 -2.54
CA PHE A 30 14.52 10.12 -2.06
C PHE A 30 14.71 8.68 -1.53
N LYS A 31 15.96 8.20 -1.53
CA LYS A 31 16.29 6.87 -0.96
C LYS A 31 15.91 6.72 0.52
N ASP A 32 15.92 7.82 1.24
CA ASP A 32 15.56 7.95 2.65
C ASP A 32 14.13 8.48 2.86
N SER A 33 13.34 8.60 1.79
CA SER A 33 11.90 8.90 1.89
C SER A 33 11.15 7.83 2.68
N TYR A 34 10.02 8.24 3.28
CA TYR A 34 9.33 7.45 4.31
C TYR A 34 9.06 6.00 3.90
N TYR A 35 8.43 5.77 2.74
CA TYR A 35 8.10 4.42 2.28
C TYR A 35 9.24 3.69 1.55
N ARG A 36 10.41 4.33 1.37
CA ARG A 36 11.62 3.68 0.87
C ARG A 36 12.54 3.15 1.96
N LYS A 37 12.31 3.55 3.20
CA LYS A 37 13.03 3.02 4.36
C LYS A 37 12.66 1.56 4.59
N GLN A 38 13.58 0.84 5.22
CA GLN A 38 13.30 -0.53 5.66
C GLN A 38 12.31 -0.48 6.83
N ASP A 39 11.19 -1.22 6.71
CA ASP A 39 10.15 -1.40 7.74
C ASP A 39 9.60 -0.11 8.39
N PRO A 40 9.06 0.86 7.61
CA PRO A 40 8.47 2.07 8.18
C PRO A 40 7.19 1.78 8.99
N VAL A 41 6.56 0.63 8.75
CA VAL A 41 5.31 0.17 9.40
C VAL A 41 5.56 -1.16 10.11
N GLY A 42 5.08 -1.30 11.33
CA GLY A 42 5.19 -2.53 12.12
C GLY A 42 5.70 -2.28 13.54
N PHE A 43 6.08 -3.34 14.26
CA PHE A 43 6.46 -3.28 15.68
C PHE A 43 7.64 -2.34 15.99
N HIS A 44 8.51 -2.09 15.03
CA HIS A 44 9.66 -1.18 15.15
C HIS A 44 9.51 0.07 14.26
N GLY A 45 8.38 0.21 13.56
CA GLY A 45 8.06 1.36 12.72
C GLY A 45 7.31 2.46 13.47
N ASP A 46 6.97 3.52 12.72
CA ASP A 46 6.26 4.68 13.27
C ASP A 46 4.76 4.42 13.48
N PHE A 47 4.19 3.40 12.80
CA PHE A 47 2.76 3.08 12.84
C PHE A 47 2.52 1.58 13.01
N TYR A 48 1.46 1.25 13.76
CA TYR A 48 0.88 -0.09 13.82
C TYR A 48 -0.34 -0.14 12.91
N THR A 49 -0.38 -1.14 12.02
CA THR A 49 -1.55 -1.42 11.20
C THR A 49 -2.26 -2.69 11.70
N SER A 50 -3.52 -2.86 11.33
CA SER A 50 -4.33 -4.00 11.79
C SER A 50 -3.68 -5.38 11.59
N PRO A 51 -2.97 -5.67 10.49
CA PRO A 51 -2.25 -6.94 10.31
C PRO A 51 -1.16 -7.21 11.35
N PHE A 52 -0.54 -6.15 11.90
CA PHE A 52 0.51 -6.31 12.91
C PHE A 52 -0.01 -6.56 14.32
N LEU A 53 -1.27 -6.20 14.60
CA LEU A 53 -1.85 -6.37 15.92
C LEU A 53 -2.15 -7.85 16.21
N HIS A 54 -2.78 -8.56 15.29
CA HIS A 54 -3.13 -9.95 15.48
C HIS A 54 -3.45 -10.67 14.15
N PRO A 55 -3.04 -11.93 13.96
CA PRO A 55 -3.34 -12.72 12.76
C PRO A 55 -4.84 -12.89 12.47
N ILE A 56 -5.72 -12.65 13.44
CA ILE A 56 -7.17 -12.73 13.26
C ILE A 56 -7.68 -11.82 12.15
N PHE A 57 -7.00 -10.69 11.90
CA PHE A 57 -7.38 -9.80 10.82
C PHE A 57 -7.24 -10.49 9.46
N GLY A 58 -6.10 -11.13 9.18
CA GLY A 58 -5.90 -11.95 7.98
C GLY A 58 -6.87 -13.13 7.90
N SER A 59 -7.19 -13.75 9.06
CA SER A 59 -8.17 -14.84 9.13
C SER A 59 -9.58 -14.39 8.69
N LEU A 60 -10.02 -13.22 9.13
CA LEU A 60 -11.33 -12.65 8.73
C LEU A 60 -11.36 -12.32 7.23
N ILE A 61 -10.27 -11.78 6.69
CA ILE A 61 -10.13 -11.55 5.25
C ILE A 61 -10.18 -12.89 4.49
N ALA A 62 -9.49 -13.93 4.97
CA ALA A 62 -9.52 -15.25 4.35
C ALA A 62 -10.95 -15.84 4.29
N ILE A 63 -11.74 -15.68 5.35
CA ILE A 63 -13.15 -16.09 5.36
C ILE A 63 -13.95 -15.32 4.30
N LYS A 64 -13.71 -14.03 4.15
CA LYS A 64 -14.37 -13.22 3.12
C LYS A 64 -13.98 -13.65 1.72
N LEU A 65 -12.69 -13.88 1.48
CA LEU A 65 -12.18 -14.38 0.20
C LEU A 65 -12.75 -15.76 -0.15
N PHE A 66 -12.87 -16.65 0.83
CA PHE A 66 -13.53 -17.94 0.66
C PHE A 66 -14.99 -17.78 0.22
N SER A 67 -15.75 -16.89 0.87
CA SER A 67 -17.13 -16.59 0.47
C SER A 67 -17.24 -16.04 -0.95
N MET A 68 -16.27 -15.23 -1.39
CA MET A 68 -16.22 -14.70 -2.75
C MET A 68 -15.91 -15.80 -3.77
N TRP A 69 -14.93 -16.66 -3.46
CA TRP A 69 -14.59 -17.82 -4.28
C TRP A 69 -15.76 -18.79 -4.45
N ASP A 70 -16.48 -19.07 -3.35
CA ASP A 70 -17.69 -19.90 -3.36
C ASP A 70 -18.79 -19.28 -4.23
N SER A 71 -19.00 -17.97 -4.12
CA SER A 71 -19.99 -17.22 -4.93
C SER A 71 -19.64 -17.19 -6.44
N LEU A 72 -18.38 -17.38 -6.78
CA LEU A 72 -17.89 -17.51 -8.17
C LEU A 72 -17.92 -18.96 -8.67
N GLU A 73 -18.68 -19.84 -8.01
CA GLU A 73 -18.80 -21.26 -8.34
C GLU A 73 -17.48 -22.05 -8.24
N ARG A 74 -16.62 -21.65 -7.30
CA ARG A 74 -15.37 -22.32 -6.94
C ARG A 74 -14.41 -22.51 -8.13
N PRO A 75 -13.97 -21.45 -8.80
CA PRO A 75 -13.05 -21.57 -9.91
C PRO A 75 -11.74 -22.25 -9.48
N GLY A 76 -11.13 -23.01 -10.40
CA GLY A 76 -9.85 -23.69 -10.13
C GLY A 76 -8.67 -22.75 -9.95
N VAL A 77 -8.82 -21.46 -10.33
CA VAL A 77 -7.88 -20.38 -10.08
C VAL A 77 -8.63 -19.18 -9.51
N PHE A 78 -8.14 -18.67 -8.38
CA PHE A 78 -8.67 -17.49 -7.70
C PHE A 78 -7.54 -16.53 -7.37
N ASP A 79 -7.53 -15.40 -8.04
CA ASP A 79 -6.49 -14.40 -7.90
C ASP A 79 -6.76 -13.48 -6.71
N VAL A 80 -5.78 -13.31 -5.85
CA VAL A 80 -5.78 -12.33 -4.78
C VAL A 80 -4.66 -11.34 -5.03
N VAL A 81 -5.00 -10.09 -5.28
CA VAL A 81 -4.04 -9.01 -5.52
C VAL A 81 -4.05 -8.06 -4.33
N GLU A 82 -2.96 -8.00 -3.59
CA GLU A 82 -2.79 -7.10 -2.45
C GLU A 82 -1.96 -5.87 -2.86
N LEU A 83 -2.61 -4.70 -2.90
CA LEU A 83 -1.93 -3.42 -3.17
C LEU A 83 -1.35 -2.85 -1.87
N GLY A 84 -0.07 -2.50 -1.89
CA GLY A 84 0.64 -2.02 -0.70
C GLY A 84 0.94 -3.15 0.29
N ALA A 85 1.38 -4.31 -0.21
CA ALA A 85 1.59 -5.52 0.60
C ALA A 85 2.65 -5.39 1.70
N GLY A 86 3.48 -4.34 1.67
CA GLY A 86 4.49 -4.08 2.67
C GLY A 86 5.51 -5.21 2.77
N ASN A 87 5.59 -5.84 3.94
CA ASN A 87 6.46 -6.99 4.16
C ASN A 87 5.75 -8.36 3.99
N GLY A 88 4.54 -8.36 3.44
CA GLY A 88 3.76 -9.56 3.19
C GLY A 88 3.18 -10.22 4.45
N LYS A 89 3.02 -9.47 5.55
CA LYS A 89 2.43 -10.02 6.79
C LYS A 89 0.97 -10.44 6.57
N LEU A 90 0.18 -9.60 5.91
CA LEU A 90 -1.24 -9.89 5.68
C LEU A 90 -1.41 -11.07 4.74
N SER A 91 -0.65 -11.15 3.65
CA SER A 91 -0.70 -12.30 2.72
C SER A 91 -0.40 -13.63 3.42
N ARG A 92 0.56 -13.63 4.36
CA ARG A 92 0.88 -14.82 5.18
C ARG A 92 -0.30 -15.25 6.03
N ASP A 93 -0.87 -14.33 6.80
CA ASP A 93 -1.98 -14.64 7.71
C ASP A 93 -3.23 -15.12 6.94
N ILE A 94 -3.48 -14.54 5.75
CA ILE A 94 -4.56 -14.99 4.87
C ILE A 94 -4.33 -16.41 4.39
N LEU A 95 -3.14 -16.73 3.87
CA LEU A 95 -2.82 -18.05 3.34
C LEU A 95 -2.79 -19.13 4.42
N ASP A 96 -2.21 -18.82 5.59
CA ASP A 96 -2.20 -19.69 6.75
C ASP A 96 -3.63 -20.10 7.12
N TYR A 97 -4.54 -19.14 7.20
CA TYR A 97 -5.92 -19.44 7.57
C TYR A 97 -6.74 -20.07 6.44
N SER A 98 -6.48 -19.70 5.18
CA SER A 98 -7.16 -20.30 4.01
C SER A 98 -6.98 -21.81 3.94
N LYS A 99 -5.78 -22.30 4.30
CA LYS A 99 -5.48 -23.73 4.38
C LYS A 99 -6.36 -24.48 5.41
N HIS A 100 -6.73 -23.78 6.50
CA HIS A 100 -7.62 -24.35 7.53
C HIS A 100 -9.10 -24.33 7.12
N ILE A 101 -9.51 -23.36 6.28
CA ILE A 101 -10.90 -23.26 5.82
C ILE A 101 -11.22 -24.39 4.85
N SER A 102 -10.43 -24.51 3.77
CA SER A 102 -10.64 -25.48 2.69
C SER A 102 -9.36 -25.69 1.90
N LYS A 103 -8.99 -26.95 1.71
CA LYS A 103 -7.86 -27.30 0.87
C LYS A 103 -8.08 -26.87 -0.59
N ASP A 104 -9.27 -27.07 -1.14
CA ASP A 104 -9.58 -26.72 -2.53
C ASP A 104 -9.50 -25.21 -2.76
N PHE A 105 -10.00 -24.42 -1.82
CA PHE A 105 -9.85 -22.96 -1.85
C PHE A 105 -8.39 -22.55 -1.81
N TYR A 106 -7.64 -23.08 -0.84
CA TYR A 106 -6.22 -22.79 -0.71
C TYR A 106 -5.45 -23.15 -1.99
N ASP A 107 -5.74 -24.33 -2.58
CA ASP A 107 -5.09 -24.78 -3.81
C ASP A 107 -5.44 -23.88 -5.01
N ALA A 108 -6.64 -23.30 -5.04
CA ALA A 108 -7.07 -22.38 -6.08
C ALA A 108 -6.40 -20.99 -6.01
N ILE A 109 -5.94 -20.56 -4.83
CA ILE A 109 -5.36 -19.20 -4.65
C ILE A 109 -4.05 -19.06 -5.43
N ARG A 110 -3.97 -17.95 -6.20
CA ARG A 110 -2.71 -17.30 -6.62
C ARG A 110 -2.65 -15.93 -5.97
N TYR A 111 -1.60 -15.64 -5.22
CA TYR A 111 -1.50 -14.42 -4.44
C TYR A 111 -0.43 -13.49 -5.02
N PHE A 112 -0.81 -12.28 -5.37
CA PHE A 112 0.08 -11.25 -5.90
C PHE A 112 0.26 -10.14 -4.88
N CYS A 113 1.47 -10.00 -4.37
CA CYS A 113 1.85 -8.89 -3.51
C CYS A 113 2.42 -7.76 -4.38
N VAL A 114 1.74 -6.60 -4.36
CA VAL A 114 2.14 -5.41 -5.11
C VAL A 114 2.67 -4.36 -4.15
N ASP A 115 3.91 -3.95 -4.31
CA ASP A 115 4.52 -2.87 -3.52
C ASP A 115 5.55 -2.12 -4.38
N VAL A 116 5.84 -0.86 -4.02
CA VAL A 116 6.91 -0.07 -4.64
C VAL A 116 8.30 -0.51 -4.18
N ARG A 117 8.37 -1.23 -3.07
CA ARG A 117 9.59 -1.81 -2.53
C ARG A 117 9.76 -3.24 -3.01
N GLU A 118 10.99 -3.57 -3.34
CA GLU A 118 11.35 -4.97 -3.49
C GLU A 118 11.45 -5.60 -2.09
N PHE A 119 10.66 -6.63 -1.86
CA PHE A 119 10.79 -7.47 -0.67
C PHE A 119 10.80 -8.94 -1.07
N SER A 120 11.42 -9.76 -0.26
CA SER A 120 11.46 -11.19 -0.47
C SER A 120 11.02 -11.91 0.80
N PHE A 121 10.24 -12.93 0.62
CA PHE A 121 9.92 -13.84 1.72
C PHE A 121 11.15 -14.70 2.04
N ASN A 122 11.28 -15.10 3.30
CA ASN A 122 12.25 -16.12 3.65
C ASN A 122 11.92 -17.43 2.90
N ASN A 123 12.90 -18.02 2.24
CA ASN A 123 12.76 -19.23 1.43
C ASN A 123 12.17 -20.43 2.19
N SER A 124 12.14 -20.39 3.52
CA SER A 124 11.52 -21.41 4.38
C SER A 124 10.03 -21.18 4.63
N TYR A 125 9.42 -20.12 4.07
CA TYR A 125 8.00 -19.88 4.25
C TYR A 125 7.15 -20.89 3.47
N GLU A 126 6.24 -21.56 4.17
CA GLU A 126 5.47 -22.70 3.64
C GLU A 126 4.67 -22.39 2.36
N HIS A 127 4.18 -21.16 2.23
CA HIS A 127 3.32 -20.76 1.11
C HIS A 127 4.03 -20.00 -0.02
N MET A 128 5.36 -20.07 -0.08
CA MET A 128 6.15 -19.36 -1.10
C MET A 128 5.70 -19.63 -2.54
N SER A 129 5.28 -20.87 -2.83
CA SER A 129 4.81 -21.23 -4.17
C SER A 129 3.46 -20.59 -4.56
N LYS A 130 2.77 -19.97 -3.60
CA LYS A 130 1.47 -19.32 -3.80
C LYS A 130 1.59 -17.82 -3.99
N ILE A 131 2.73 -17.23 -3.62
CA ILE A 131 2.93 -15.77 -3.60
C ILE A 131 3.89 -15.37 -4.71
N GLU A 132 3.48 -14.38 -5.49
CA GLU A 132 4.35 -13.66 -6.42
C GLU A 132 4.41 -12.19 -6.00
N VAL A 133 5.63 -11.66 -5.83
CA VAL A 133 5.85 -10.22 -5.60
C VAL A 133 6.01 -9.56 -6.96
N ILE A 134 5.16 -8.59 -7.25
CA ILE A 134 5.14 -7.91 -8.55
C ILE A 134 5.11 -6.39 -8.39
N ASN A 135 5.60 -5.70 -9.41
CA ASN A 135 5.41 -4.26 -9.55
C ASN A 135 4.00 -3.98 -10.12
N ILE A 136 3.44 -2.82 -9.81
CA ILE A 136 2.13 -2.36 -10.29
C ILE A 136 2.03 -2.41 -11.82
N ASP A 137 3.11 -2.10 -12.54
CA ASP A 137 3.13 -2.11 -14.00
C ASP A 137 2.82 -3.49 -14.60
N ARG A 138 3.12 -4.56 -13.88
CA ARG A 138 2.81 -5.93 -14.31
C ARG A 138 1.33 -6.28 -14.21
N LEU A 139 0.54 -5.52 -13.47
CA LEU A 139 -0.92 -5.73 -13.42
C LEU A 139 -1.62 -5.28 -14.72
N PHE A 140 -1.02 -4.37 -15.46
CA PHE A 140 -1.55 -3.93 -16.74
C PHE A 140 -1.37 -5.03 -17.80
N GLY A 141 -2.43 -5.78 -18.08
CA GLY A 141 -2.42 -6.89 -19.04
C GLY A 141 -2.76 -8.26 -18.43
N PHE A 142 -2.92 -8.32 -17.11
CA PHE A 142 -3.50 -9.51 -16.46
C PHE A 142 -5.02 -9.48 -16.49
N SER A 143 -5.63 -10.61 -16.83
CA SER A 143 -7.04 -10.87 -16.49
C SER A 143 -7.07 -11.45 -15.09
N ILE A 144 -7.73 -10.77 -14.17
CA ILE A 144 -7.84 -11.18 -12.76
C ILE A 144 -9.23 -11.80 -12.57
N GLN A 145 -9.26 -13.03 -12.09
CA GLN A 145 -10.47 -13.68 -11.64
C GLN A 145 -10.38 -13.90 -10.13
N GLY A 146 -10.94 -12.97 -9.36
CA GLY A 146 -10.81 -13.02 -7.91
C GLY A 146 -11.03 -11.69 -7.22
N CYS A 147 -10.11 -11.29 -6.36
CA CYS A 147 -10.23 -10.11 -5.51
C CYS A 147 -8.98 -9.22 -5.56
N ILE A 148 -9.19 -7.92 -5.66
CA ILE A 148 -8.17 -6.92 -5.38
C ILE A 148 -8.46 -6.37 -3.98
N LEU A 149 -7.47 -6.39 -3.11
CA LEU A 149 -7.57 -5.86 -1.75
C LEU A 149 -6.44 -4.87 -1.47
N SER A 150 -6.68 -3.97 -0.53
CA SER A 150 -5.68 -3.05 -0.02
C SER A 150 -5.99 -2.72 1.44
N ASN A 151 -4.95 -2.59 2.26
CA ASN A 151 -5.09 -2.13 3.63
C ASN A 151 -4.18 -0.94 3.86
N GLU A 152 -4.75 0.22 4.23
CA GLU A 152 -4.01 1.48 4.45
C GLU A 152 -3.07 1.80 3.28
N PHE A 153 -3.59 1.76 2.05
CA PHE A 153 -2.83 1.98 0.82
C PHE A 153 -3.14 3.34 0.19
N PHE A 154 -4.43 3.70 0.10
CA PHE A 154 -4.85 4.89 -0.62
C PHE A 154 -4.46 6.20 0.09
N ASP A 155 -4.37 6.18 1.40
CA ASP A 155 -3.94 7.30 2.24
C ASP A 155 -2.45 7.67 2.05
N ALA A 156 -1.67 6.72 1.52
CA ALA A 156 -0.26 6.91 1.19
C ALA A 156 -0.03 7.44 -0.24
N LEU A 157 -1.04 7.43 -1.10
CA LEU A 157 -0.89 7.87 -2.49
C LEU A 157 -0.84 9.40 -2.58
N PRO A 158 0.08 9.97 -3.39
CA PRO A 158 0.10 11.39 -3.69
C PRO A 158 -1.24 11.85 -4.30
N VAL A 159 -1.81 12.91 -3.75
CA VAL A 159 -3.12 13.42 -4.18
C VAL A 159 -3.08 14.94 -4.37
N SER A 160 -3.81 15.42 -5.36
CA SER A 160 -4.10 16.85 -5.49
C SER A 160 -5.10 17.27 -4.41
N ARG A 161 -4.85 18.40 -3.76
CA ARG A 161 -5.74 18.98 -2.75
C ARG A 161 -6.40 20.23 -3.30
N ILE A 162 -7.73 20.22 -3.33
CA ILE A 162 -8.53 21.32 -3.84
C ILE A 162 -9.31 21.95 -2.68
N CYS A 163 -9.31 23.27 -2.58
CA CYS A 163 -10.22 24.01 -1.71
C CYS A 163 -11.21 24.84 -2.55
N ARG A 164 -12.37 25.09 -1.95
CA ARG A 164 -13.38 25.97 -2.52
C ARG A 164 -13.51 27.21 -1.65
N GLU A 165 -13.35 28.38 -2.27
CA GLU A 165 -13.61 29.66 -1.64
C GLU A 165 -14.70 30.37 -2.47
N GLU A 166 -15.77 30.75 -1.82
CA GLU A 166 -16.96 31.29 -2.47
C GLU A 166 -17.45 30.38 -3.60
N ASN A 167 -17.25 30.77 -4.87
CA ASN A 167 -17.65 30.00 -6.05
C ASN A 167 -16.48 29.55 -6.93
N GLU A 168 -15.25 29.75 -6.48
CA GLU A 168 -14.03 29.37 -7.21
C GLU A 168 -13.34 28.19 -6.56
N LEU A 169 -12.65 27.40 -7.38
CA LEU A 169 -11.83 26.27 -6.94
C LEU A 169 -10.36 26.62 -7.05
N PHE A 170 -9.62 26.35 -5.99
CA PHE A 170 -8.20 26.63 -5.89
C PHE A 170 -7.42 25.35 -5.58
N GLU A 171 -6.24 25.21 -6.18
CA GLU A 171 -5.30 24.18 -5.81
C GLU A 171 -4.55 24.58 -4.53
N VAL A 172 -4.47 23.67 -3.56
CA VAL A 172 -3.67 23.87 -2.34
C VAL A 172 -2.23 23.48 -2.63
N LYS A 173 -1.32 24.42 -2.43
CA LYS A 173 0.12 24.23 -2.58
C LYS A 173 0.85 24.33 -1.24
N VAL A 174 2.04 23.73 -1.18
CA VAL A 174 2.95 23.81 -0.04
C VAL A 174 4.06 24.79 -0.35
N ALA A 175 4.19 25.80 0.49
CA ALA A 175 5.19 26.85 0.36
C ALA A 175 6.12 26.89 1.58
N TRP A 176 7.29 27.46 1.39
CA TRP A 176 8.20 27.82 2.50
C TRP A 176 8.01 29.30 2.87
N SER A 177 7.72 29.53 4.14
CA SER A 177 7.64 30.89 4.73
C SER A 177 8.72 31.09 5.80
N ILE A 178 8.79 32.29 6.35
CA ILE A 178 9.69 32.61 7.47
C ILE A 178 9.35 31.84 8.75
N THR A 179 8.14 31.34 8.87
CA THR A 179 7.67 30.52 10.00
C THR A 179 7.77 29.03 9.74
N GLY A 180 8.21 28.60 8.55
CA GLY A 180 8.31 27.21 8.14
C GLY A 180 7.44 26.87 6.95
N LEU A 181 7.07 25.59 6.81
CA LEU A 181 6.12 25.13 5.79
C LEU A 181 4.72 25.69 6.06
N SER A 182 4.07 26.14 5.01
CA SER A 182 2.69 26.64 5.05
C SER A 182 1.89 26.12 3.86
N LEU A 183 0.58 25.95 4.05
CA LEU A 183 -0.34 25.69 2.96
C LEU A 183 -0.82 27.05 2.40
N ILE A 184 -0.78 27.17 1.10
CA ILE A 184 -1.32 28.31 0.35
C ILE A 184 -2.27 27.77 -0.72
N HIS A 185 -3.19 28.58 -1.16
CA HIS A 185 -4.07 28.25 -2.31
C HIS A 185 -3.80 29.24 -3.47
N ILE A 186 -3.89 28.71 -4.67
CA ILE A 186 -3.65 29.45 -5.90
C ILE A 186 -4.76 29.12 -6.90
#